data_5e75b7e62cb875c363a9d6330165022c
#
_entry.id   5e75b7e62cb875c363a9d6330165022c
#
_cell.length_a   1.000
_cell.length_b   1.000
_cell.length_c   1.000
_cell.angle_alpha   90.00
_cell.angle_beta   90.00
_cell.angle_gamma   90.00
#
_symmetry.space_group_name_H-M   'P 1'
#
loop_
_entity.id
_entity.type
_entity.pdbx_description
1 polymer ?
#
loop_
_entity_poly.entity_id
_entity_poly.type
_entity_poly.pdbx_seq_one_letter_code
_entity_poly.pdbx_strand_id
1 'polypeptide(L)'
;MLYQPVVKEALETFGYLKNFDIAVSTARLNDILLEKYGSGNDILMKPLMYHREFPSTEWINDYQYENNNLTKEQNKEATLLIRNYLSELSKFYIKENIGEFFKKKNNFYTGAVNEYNKQIPSGFINAMEMFYGEGFNGYTILVSPIMMWLISENEGRGIATEVILKSGKKNIYEIASPFVKVEKPGQFGYDNQFQARFLSVHEFGHSFVNRQVYKHTDQLHKFKDLFEKSNLKETMIKTGGYEDYQTCVAEHLVRLGEIQTAKIQKDFERAKRLKDYHIKNNFIFLPQLNEKIKEYNANRTKYKTFADFVPRLLEIFENSSVRFINNELDTIQK
;
A
#
# COMPACT_ATOMS: atom_id res chain seq x y z
N MET A 1 -0.61 3.36 -20.90
CA MET A 1 -0.79 4.24 -19.74
C MET A 1 -2.03 5.10 -19.91
N LEU A 2 -2.89 5.15 -18.92
CA LEU A 2 -3.99 6.10 -18.87
C LEU A 2 -3.46 7.40 -18.26
N TYR A 3 -3.45 8.45 -19.05
CA TYR A 3 -3.13 9.77 -18.54
C TYR A 3 -4.45 10.45 -18.15
N GLN A 4 -4.58 10.77 -16.88
CA GLN A 4 -5.62 11.69 -16.44
C GLN A 4 -5.43 13.04 -17.12
N PRO A 5 -6.50 13.82 -17.36
CA PRO A 5 -6.38 15.13 -18.02
C PRO A 5 -5.34 16.03 -17.34
N VAL A 6 -5.28 16.04 -16.01
CA VAL A 6 -4.30 16.83 -15.26
C VAL A 6 -2.86 16.38 -15.51
N VAL A 7 -2.61 15.09 -15.75
CA VAL A 7 -1.29 14.57 -16.09
C VAL A 7 -0.87 15.04 -17.48
N LYS A 8 -1.79 15.00 -18.45
CA LYS A 8 -1.54 15.53 -19.80
C LYS A 8 -1.18 17.01 -19.75
N GLU A 9 -1.95 17.81 -19.04
CA GLU A 9 -1.68 19.24 -18.86
C GLU A 9 -0.37 19.51 -18.10
N ALA A 10 -0.01 18.71 -17.11
CA ALA A 10 1.27 18.79 -16.44
C ALA A 10 2.42 18.48 -17.40
N LEU A 11 2.30 17.47 -18.25
CA LEU A 11 3.29 17.16 -19.28
C LEU A 11 3.40 18.26 -20.34
N GLU A 12 2.30 18.88 -20.76
CA GLU A 12 2.30 20.03 -21.68
C GLU A 12 2.97 21.25 -21.02
N THR A 13 2.72 21.47 -19.73
CA THR A 13 3.28 22.62 -19.00
C THR A 13 4.76 22.43 -18.67
N PHE A 14 5.17 21.24 -18.22
CA PHE A 14 6.49 20.96 -17.65
C PHE A 14 7.29 19.93 -18.45
N GLY A 15 6.78 19.42 -19.57
CA GLY A 15 7.44 18.37 -20.35
C GLY A 15 8.82 18.77 -20.90
N TYR A 16 9.09 20.09 -21.04
CA TYR A 16 10.39 20.60 -21.40
C TYR A 16 11.45 20.36 -20.28
N LEU A 17 11.00 20.12 -19.04
CA LEU A 17 11.87 19.89 -17.88
C LEU A 17 12.44 18.48 -17.80
N LYS A 18 12.04 17.55 -18.68
CA LYS A 18 12.48 16.14 -18.64
C LYS A 18 14.00 15.93 -18.71
N ASN A 19 14.73 16.92 -19.25
CA ASN A 19 16.18 16.90 -19.36
C ASN A 19 16.86 17.80 -18.32
N PHE A 20 16.13 18.37 -17.38
CA PHE A 20 16.68 19.24 -16.35
C PHE A 20 17.32 18.46 -15.21
N ASP A 21 18.23 19.10 -14.51
CA ASP A 21 19.02 18.51 -13.43
C ASP A 21 18.19 17.77 -12.39
N ILE A 22 16.99 18.28 -12.04
CA ILE A 22 16.13 17.61 -11.06
C ILE A 22 15.55 16.30 -11.57
N ALA A 23 15.14 16.22 -12.83
CA ALA A 23 14.64 14.97 -13.42
C ALA A 23 15.76 13.93 -13.53
N VAL A 24 16.95 14.36 -13.95
CA VAL A 24 18.17 13.53 -13.97
C VAL A 24 18.56 13.11 -12.56
N SER A 25 18.50 14.03 -11.60
CA SER A 25 18.79 13.74 -10.19
C SER A 25 17.79 12.75 -9.59
N THR A 26 16.50 12.84 -9.95
CA THR A 26 15.46 11.89 -9.52
C THR A 26 15.77 10.48 -10.02
N ALA A 27 16.04 10.34 -11.32
CA ALA A 27 16.38 9.05 -11.91
C ALA A 27 17.65 8.49 -11.27
N ARG A 28 18.70 9.29 -11.17
CA ARG A 28 19.97 8.90 -10.55
C ARG A 28 19.82 8.51 -9.08
N LEU A 29 19.04 9.26 -8.30
CA LEU A 29 18.77 8.92 -6.91
C LEU A 29 18.06 7.57 -6.82
N ASN A 30 17.05 7.36 -7.64
CA ASN A 30 16.31 6.09 -7.68
C ASN A 30 17.23 4.93 -8.05
N ASP A 31 18.07 5.09 -9.07
CA ASP A 31 19.05 4.06 -9.48
C ASP A 31 20.05 3.75 -8.36
N ILE A 32 20.61 4.78 -7.71
CA ILE A 32 21.54 4.60 -6.58
C ILE A 32 20.85 3.86 -5.43
N LEU A 33 19.62 4.24 -5.08
CA LEU A 33 18.90 3.63 -3.97
C LEU A 33 18.51 2.19 -4.29
N LEU A 34 18.12 1.90 -5.53
CA LEU A 34 17.81 0.55 -5.99
C LEU A 34 19.08 -0.31 -6.06
N GLU A 35 20.12 0.16 -6.75
CA GLU A 35 21.35 -0.58 -6.98
C GLU A 35 22.14 -0.79 -5.68
N LYS A 36 22.32 0.25 -4.89
CA LYS A 36 23.16 0.24 -3.70
C LYS A 36 22.44 -0.29 -2.47
N TYR A 37 21.13 -0.07 -2.36
CA TYR A 37 20.37 -0.37 -1.15
C TYR A 37 19.20 -1.31 -1.36
N GLY A 38 18.99 -1.82 -2.59
CA GLY A 38 17.96 -2.79 -2.92
C GLY A 38 16.52 -2.30 -2.72
N SER A 39 16.31 -0.99 -2.78
CA SER A 39 15.00 -0.36 -2.56
C SER A 39 14.51 0.31 -3.82
N GLY A 40 13.30 -0.02 -4.24
CA GLY A 40 12.66 0.54 -5.43
C GLY A 40 12.04 1.93 -5.22
N ASN A 41 11.12 2.29 -6.11
CA ASN A 41 10.46 3.60 -6.17
C ASN A 41 9.76 4.03 -4.87
N ASP A 42 9.37 3.09 -4.02
CA ASP A 42 8.65 3.34 -2.77
C ASP A 42 9.51 4.04 -1.70
N ILE A 43 10.84 4.02 -1.88
CA ILE A 43 11.78 4.60 -0.92
C ILE A 43 11.53 6.10 -0.69
N LEU A 44 10.99 6.82 -1.66
CA LEU A 44 10.68 8.25 -1.56
C LEU A 44 9.29 8.53 -0.97
N MET A 45 8.39 7.56 -0.95
CA MET A 45 7.02 7.78 -0.49
C MET A 45 6.98 8.10 1.00
N LYS A 46 7.65 7.29 1.81
CA LYS A 46 7.70 7.50 3.27
C LYS A 46 8.36 8.84 3.63
N PRO A 47 9.54 9.21 3.14
CA PRO A 47 10.13 10.51 3.44
C PRO A 47 9.28 11.69 2.97
N LEU A 48 8.58 11.58 1.84
CA LEU A 48 7.64 12.62 1.40
C LEU A 48 6.53 12.85 2.43
N MET A 49 6.02 11.79 3.09
CA MET A 49 5.01 11.94 4.14
C MET A 49 5.58 12.52 5.45
N TYR A 50 6.88 12.43 5.69
CA TYR A 50 7.55 13.10 6.82
C TYR A 50 7.97 14.54 6.50
N HIS A 51 8.00 14.92 5.22
CA HIS A 51 8.31 16.27 4.78
C HIS A 51 7.05 17.15 4.84
N ARG A 52 7.22 18.43 5.22
CA ARG A 52 6.12 19.38 5.12
C ARG A 52 5.82 19.70 3.67
N GLU A 53 4.64 20.24 3.41
CA GLU A 53 4.21 20.63 2.07
C GLU A 53 5.21 21.59 1.41
N PHE A 54 5.56 21.32 0.14
CA PHE A 54 6.42 22.20 -0.64
C PHE A 54 5.81 23.59 -0.79
N PRO A 55 6.63 24.64 -0.79
CA PRO A 55 8.11 24.65 -0.86
C PRO A 55 8.84 24.60 0.49
N SER A 56 8.21 24.23 1.59
CA SER A 56 8.91 24.07 2.87
C SER A 56 10.09 23.11 2.74
N THR A 57 11.11 23.28 3.56
CA THR A 57 12.22 22.33 3.73
C THR A 57 12.17 21.67 5.11
N GLU A 58 11.08 21.88 5.87
CA GLU A 58 10.90 21.35 7.20
C GLU A 58 10.37 19.93 7.20
N TRP A 59 10.65 19.23 8.26
CA TRP A 59 10.19 17.85 8.51
C TRP A 59 9.20 17.83 9.67
N ILE A 60 8.19 16.94 9.55
CA ILE A 60 7.18 16.73 10.61
C ILE A 60 7.86 16.15 11.85
N ASN A 61 8.80 15.22 11.64
CA ASN A 61 9.64 14.63 12.67
C ASN A 61 11.00 14.30 12.07
N ASP A 62 11.98 13.92 12.90
CA ASP A 62 13.28 13.49 12.41
C ASP A 62 13.16 12.15 11.68
N TYR A 63 13.18 12.22 10.35
CA TYR A 63 13.14 11.06 9.48
C TYR A 63 14.53 10.45 9.34
N GLN A 64 14.62 9.16 9.60
CA GLN A 64 15.78 8.32 9.32
C GLN A 64 15.36 7.21 8.37
N TYR A 65 16.14 6.97 7.34
CA TYR A 65 15.95 5.80 6.51
C TYR A 65 16.44 4.57 7.25
N GLU A 66 15.62 3.54 7.30
CA GLU A 66 15.91 2.29 7.99
C GLU A 66 15.65 1.10 7.06
N ASN A 67 16.70 0.36 6.79
CA ASN A 67 16.64 -0.94 6.14
C ASN A 67 17.52 -1.92 6.92
N ASN A 68 16.92 -2.99 7.42
CA ASN A 68 17.58 -3.98 8.27
C ASN A 68 18.71 -4.74 7.57
N ASN A 69 18.73 -4.74 6.24
CA ASN A 69 19.77 -5.37 5.44
C ASN A 69 21.02 -4.47 5.25
N LEU A 70 20.97 -3.24 5.78
CA LEU A 70 22.03 -2.25 5.64
C LEU A 70 22.74 -2.00 6.97
N THR A 71 24.01 -1.58 6.90
CA THR A 71 24.74 -1.08 8.08
C THR A 71 24.16 0.26 8.55
N LYS A 72 24.52 0.68 9.76
CA LYS A 72 24.13 2.01 10.29
C LYS A 72 24.65 3.14 9.41
N GLU A 73 25.87 3.01 8.91
CA GLU A 73 26.53 3.99 8.05
C GLU A 73 25.78 4.11 6.72
N GLN A 74 25.40 2.98 6.11
CA GLN A 74 24.63 2.97 4.86
C GLN A 74 23.24 3.57 5.05
N ASN A 75 22.54 3.28 6.14
CA ASN A 75 21.24 3.89 6.46
C ASN A 75 21.39 5.42 6.65
N LYS A 76 22.46 5.89 7.30
CA LYS A 76 22.76 7.31 7.47
C LYS A 76 23.06 8.00 6.13
N GLU A 77 23.83 7.35 5.27
CA GLU A 77 24.13 7.86 3.93
C GLU A 77 22.86 7.98 3.08
N ALA A 78 22.02 6.95 3.05
CA ALA A 78 20.73 6.96 2.36
C ALA A 78 19.82 8.08 2.88
N THR A 79 19.77 8.29 4.20
CA THR A 79 19.03 9.39 4.82
C THR A 79 19.50 10.74 4.31
N LEU A 80 20.82 10.95 4.22
CA LEU A 80 21.40 12.21 3.73
C LEU A 80 21.09 12.45 2.25
N LEU A 81 21.20 11.42 1.41
CA LEU A 81 20.85 11.50 0.00
C LEU A 81 19.38 11.91 -0.20
N ILE A 82 18.47 11.29 0.53
CA ILE A 82 17.03 11.61 0.48
C ILE A 82 16.77 13.04 0.93
N ARG A 83 17.38 13.47 2.04
CA ARG A 83 17.21 14.84 2.55
C ARG A 83 17.72 15.90 1.55
N ASN A 84 18.88 15.67 0.96
CA ASN A 84 19.44 16.57 -0.06
C ASN A 84 18.52 16.66 -1.28
N TYR A 85 18.01 15.51 -1.75
CA TYR A 85 17.09 15.45 -2.88
C TYR A 85 15.80 16.26 -2.60
N LEU A 86 15.16 16.08 -1.44
CA LEU A 86 13.93 16.81 -1.10
C LEU A 86 14.19 18.32 -0.93
N SER A 87 15.38 18.72 -0.47
CA SER A 87 15.80 20.13 -0.44
C SER A 87 15.92 20.71 -1.86
N GLU A 88 16.54 19.98 -2.79
CA GLU A 88 16.62 20.40 -4.20
C GLU A 88 15.24 20.45 -4.87
N LEU A 89 14.36 19.51 -4.53
CA LEU A 89 12.97 19.51 -5.01
C LEU A 89 12.19 20.73 -4.53
N SER A 90 12.44 21.20 -3.28
CA SER A 90 11.85 22.46 -2.77
C SER A 90 12.31 23.67 -3.56
N LYS A 91 13.60 23.76 -3.90
CA LYS A 91 14.14 24.83 -4.75
C LYS A 91 13.55 24.80 -6.16
N PHE A 92 13.44 23.59 -6.73
CA PHE A 92 12.83 23.38 -8.04
C PHE A 92 11.35 23.80 -8.05
N TYR A 93 10.60 23.46 -7.00
CA TYR A 93 9.19 23.86 -6.85
C TYR A 93 9.01 25.38 -6.94
N ILE A 94 9.91 26.15 -6.30
CA ILE A 94 9.90 27.61 -6.34
C ILE A 94 10.32 28.11 -7.72
N LYS A 95 11.44 27.62 -8.24
CA LYS A 95 12.04 28.07 -9.50
C LYS A 95 11.08 27.92 -10.69
N GLU A 96 10.42 26.78 -10.78
CA GLU A 96 9.51 26.45 -11.89
C GLU A 96 8.04 26.81 -11.58
N ASN A 97 7.80 27.53 -10.47
CA ASN A 97 6.49 28.02 -10.08
C ASN A 97 5.38 26.90 -10.06
N ILE A 98 5.76 25.72 -9.59
CA ILE A 98 4.89 24.52 -9.55
C ILE A 98 3.61 24.79 -8.75
N GLY A 99 3.70 25.63 -7.69
CA GLY A 99 2.53 26.00 -6.87
C GLY A 99 1.41 26.68 -7.65
N GLU A 100 1.74 27.50 -8.65
CA GLU A 100 0.71 28.14 -9.47
C GLU A 100 -0.02 27.15 -10.38
N PHE A 101 0.64 26.10 -10.84
CA PHE A 101 -0.02 25.00 -11.56
C PHE A 101 -1.06 24.33 -10.66
N PHE A 102 -0.68 23.92 -9.45
CA PHE A 102 -1.60 23.31 -8.50
C PHE A 102 -2.77 24.23 -8.13
N LYS A 103 -2.48 25.50 -7.92
CA LYS A 103 -3.50 26.52 -7.64
C LYS A 103 -4.52 26.66 -8.77
N LYS A 104 -4.05 26.71 -10.02
CA LYS A 104 -4.91 26.73 -11.22
C LYS A 104 -5.77 25.46 -11.36
N LYS A 105 -5.27 24.32 -10.85
CA LYS A 105 -5.96 23.02 -10.89
C LYS A 105 -6.74 22.70 -9.61
N ASN A 106 -6.86 23.62 -8.67
CA ASN A 106 -7.51 23.39 -7.38
C ASN A 106 -8.92 22.81 -7.52
N ASN A 107 -9.72 23.29 -8.46
CA ASN A 107 -11.07 22.75 -8.70
C ASN A 107 -11.04 21.27 -9.14
N PHE A 108 -10.05 20.88 -9.93
CA PHE A 108 -9.87 19.49 -10.33
C PHE A 108 -9.49 18.61 -9.14
N TYR A 109 -8.51 19.02 -8.34
CA TYR A 109 -8.11 18.25 -7.14
C TYR A 109 -9.26 18.17 -6.12
N THR A 110 -9.97 19.27 -5.89
CA THR A 110 -11.16 19.28 -5.01
C THR A 110 -12.23 18.33 -5.54
N GLY A 111 -12.44 18.33 -6.86
CA GLY A 111 -13.37 17.40 -7.52
C GLY A 111 -12.98 15.94 -7.30
N ALA A 112 -11.70 15.61 -7.45
CA ALA A 112 -11.17 14.26 -7.22
C ALA A 112 -11.36 13.80 -5.77
N VAL A 113 -11.05 14.66 -4.80
CA VAL A 113 -11.28 14.39 -3.36
C VAL A 113 -12.75 14.17 -3.07
N ASN A 114 -13.63 15.01 -3.62
CA ASN A 114 -15.07 14.90 -3.42
C ASN A 114 -15.63 13.62 -4.07
N GLU A 115 -15.14 13.25 -5.25
CA GLU A 115 -15.54 12.01 -5.93
C GLU A 115 -15.13 10.79 -5.11
N TYR A 116 -13.87 10.74 -4.62
CA TYR A 116 -13.38 9.67 -3.76
C TYR A 116 -14.18 9.57 -2.45
N ASN A 117 -14.40 10.70 -1.76
CA ASN A 117 -15.12 10.74 -0.48
C ASN A 117 -16.55 10.19 -0.56
N LYS A 118 -17.22 10.36 -1.70
CA LYS A 118 -18.56 9.78 -1.92
C LYS A 118 -18.56 8.25 -1.95
N GLN A 119 -17.40 7.65 -2.27
CA GLN A 119 -17.27 6.20 -2.42
C GLN A 119 -16.89 5.51 -1.09
N ILE A 120 -16.27 6.25 -0.16
CA ILE A 120 -15.81 5.70 1.11
C ILE A 120 -16.98 5.58 2.10
N PRO A 121 -17.25 4.39 2.65
CA PRO A 121 -18.30 4.22 3.64
C PRO A 121 -17.90 4.81 4.98
N SER A 122 -18.86 5.44 5.66
CA SER A 122 -18.65 5.81 7.05
C SER A 122 -18.35 4.57 7.92
N GLY A 123 -17.49 4.74 8.92
CA GLY A 123 -17.24 3.70 9.93
C GLY A 123 -16.34 2.54 9.50
N PHE A 124 -15.74 2.55 8.30
CA PHE A 124 -14.83 1.46 7.91
C PHE A 124 -13.57 1.40 8.77
N ILE A 125 -13.01 2.54 9.17
CA ILE A 125 -11.87 2.61 10.10
C ILE A 125 -12.23 1.96 11.43
N ASN A 126 -13.38 2.31 12.02
CA ASN A 126 -13.82 1.69 13.27
C ASN A 126 -13.98 0.16 13.13
N ALA A 127 -14.48 -0.32 11.99
CA ALA A 127 -14.60 -1.74 11.73
C ALA A 127 -13.23 -2.43 11.61
N MET A 128 -12.24 -1.76 11.00
CA MET A 128 -10.85 -2.23 10.96
C MET A 128 -10.25 -2.29 12.37
N GLU A 129 -10.35 -1.21 13.14
CA GLU A 129 -9.84 -1.16 14.52
C GLU A 129 -10.50 -2.21 15.43
N MET A 130 -11.81 -2.44 15.26
CA MET A 130 -12.52 -3.51 15.95
C MET A 130 -11.97 -4.89 15.58
N PHE A 131 -11.67 -5.14 14.31
CA PHE A 131 -11.09 -6.40 13.88
C PHE A 131 -9.66 -6.58 14.39
N TYR A 132 -8.80 -5.58 14.15
CA TYR A 132 -7.39 -5.68 14.52
C TYR A 132 -7.16 -5.55 16.04
N GLY A 133 -8.12 -4.97 16.78
CA GLY A 133 -8.03 -4.76 18.23
C GLY A 133 -7.02 -3.69 18.64
N GLU A 134 -6.57 -2.90 17.71
CA GLU A 134 -5.69 -1.75 17.89
C GLU A 134 -6.05 -0.67 16.86
N GLY A 135 -5.57 0.56 17.07
CA GLY A 135 -5.82 1.68 16.16
C GLY A 135 -4.65 2.65 16.13
N PHE A 136 -4.74 3.62 15.25
CA PHE A 136 -3.74 4.67 15.07
C PHE A 136 -4.31 6.03 15.46
N ASN A 137 -3.43 7.02 15.63
CA ASN A 137 -3.85 8.38 16.01
C ASN A 137 -4.66 9.08 14.92
N GLY A 138 -4.44 8.74 13.65
CA GLY A 138 -5.17 9.28 12.51
C GLY A 138 -4.93 8.48 11.24
N TYR A 139 -5.89 8.60 10.32
CA TYR A 139 -5.87 7.98 9.00
C TYR A 139 -6.15 9.06 7.96
N THR A 140 -5.33 9.11 6.94
CA THR A 140 -5.44 10.13 5.88
C THR A 140 -5.31 9.47 4.53
N ILE A 141 -6.25 9.75 3.62
CA ILE A 141 -6.18 9.33 2.22
C ILE A 141 -5.75 10.53 1.38
N LEU A 142 -4.63 10.40 0.71
CA LEU A 142 -4.11 11.36 -0.25
C LEU A 142 -4.55 10.94 -1.65
N VAL A 143 -5.57 11.58 -2.15
CA VAL A 143 -6.08 11.34 -3.51
C VAL A 143 -5.12 11.94 -4.51
N SER A 144 -4.43 11.09 -5.29
CA SER A 144 -3.37 11.49 -6.21
C SER A 144 -3.75 11.26 -7.68
N PRO A 145 -4.43 12.22 -8.35
CA PRO A 145 -4.82 12.07 -9.75
C PRO A 145 -3.65 11.97 -10.72
N ILE A 146 -2.45 12.32 -10.29
CA ILE A 146 -1.22 12.24 -11.10
C ILE A 146 -0.47 10.93 -10.91
N MET A 147 -0.83 10.10 -9.93
CA MET A 147 -0.24 8.78 -9.77
C MET A 147 -0.61 7.91 -10.98
N MET A 148 0.39 7.31 -11.60
CA MET A 148 0.16 6.54 -12.83
C MET A 148 -0.63 5.27 -12.54
N TRP A 149 -1.61 5.03 -13.40
CA TRP A 149 -2.43 3.83 -13.42
C TRP A 149 -2.34 3.18 -14.81
N LEU A 150 -2.18 1.86 -14.87
CA LEU A 150 -2.13 1.11 -16.12
C LEU A 150 -3.54 0.69 -16.53
N ILE A 151 -3.90 0.92 -17.79
CA ILE A 151 -5.23 0.54 -18.34
C ILE A 151 -5.49 -0.97 -18.24
N SER A 152 -4.42 -1.78 -18.32
CA SER A 152 -4.49 -3.24 -18.19
C SER A 152 -4.79 -3.69 -16.76
N GLU A 153 -4.63 -2.81 -15.79
CA GLU A 153 -4.96 -3.05 -14.39
C GLU A 153 -6.36 -2.47 -14.17
N ASN A 154 -7.36 -3.31 -14.06
CA ASN A 154 -8.72 -2.89 -13.73
C ASN A 154 -8.87 -2.46 -12.26
N GLU A 155 -7.76 -2.24 -11.57
CA GLU A 155 -7.68 -1.91 -10.16
C GLU A 155 -6.86 -0.66 -9.95
N GLY A 156 -7.24 0.16 -8.97
CA GLY A 156 -6.42 1.27 -8.51
C GLY A 156 -5.16 0.75 -7.80
N ARG A 157 -4.13 1.58 -7.79
CA ARG A 157 -2.94 1.37 -6.98
C ARG A 157 -2.99 2.24 -5.74
N GLY A 158 -2.62 1.67 -4.61
CA GLY A 158 -2.43 2.37 -3.36
C GLY A 158 -1.04 2.09 -2.79
N ILE A 159 -0.64 2.95 -1.89
CA ILE A 159 0.55 2.75 -1.05
C ILE A 159 0.22 3.33 0.31
N ALA A 160 0.30 2.52 1.37
CA ALA A 160 0.20 3.04 2.72
C ALA A 160 1.56 3.18 3.38
N THR A 161 1.69 4.20 4.21
CA THR A 161 2.87 4.41 5.04
C THR A 161 2.53 4.94 6.41
N GLU A 162 3.34 4.57 7.40
CA GLU A 162 3.26 5.04 8.77
C GLU A 162 4.16 6.25 8.98
N VAL A 163 3.61 7.30 9.58
CA VAL A 163 4.36 8.49 10.03
C VAL A 163 4.31 8.59 11.54
N ILE A 164 5.47 8.57 12.17
CA ILE A 164 5.61 8.76 13.61
C ILE A 164 5.69 10.26 13.89
N LEU A 165 4.74 10.78 14.64
CA LEU A 165 4.70 12.18 15.06
C LEU A 165 5.72 12.44 16.18
N LYS A 166 6.08 13.72 16.42
CA LYS A 166 6.95 14.11 17.55
C LYS A 166 6.43 13.65 18.92
N SER A 167 5.13 13.45 19.05
CA SER A 167 4.50 12.88 20.26
C SER A 167 4.69 11.37 20.43
N GLY A 168 5.32 10.68 19.48
CA GLY A 168 5.42 9.23 19.42
C GLY A 168 4.16 8.53 18.88
N LYS A 169 3.05 9.27 18.67
CA LYS A 169 1.85 8.73 18.06
C LYS A 169 2.05 8.49 16.57
N LYS A 170 1.28 7.56 16.00
CA LYS A 170 1.39 7.15 14.61
C LYS A 170 0.15 7.58 13.82
N ASN A 171 0.38 8.22 12.69
CA ASN A 171 -0.62 8.44 11.66
C ASN A 171 -0.35 7.52 10.48
N ILE A 172 -1.42 7.02 9.86
CA ILE A 172 -1.33 6.23 8.63
C ILE A 172 -1.80 7.09 7.46
N TYR A 173 -1.01 7.07 6.40
CA TYR A 173 -1.33 7.74 5.14
C TYR A 173 -1.47 6.69 4.05
N GLU A 174 -2.53 6.79 3.27
CA GLU A 174 -2.73 6.08 2.01
C GLU A 174 -2.59 7.08 0.87
N ILE A 175 -1.89 6.73 -0.19
CA ILE A 175 -1.90 7.47 -1.45
C ILE A 175 -2.66 6.63 -2.45
N ALA A 176 -3.76 7.16 -2.97
CA ALA A 176 -4.64 6.47 -3.89
C ALA A 176 -4.49 7.00 -5.33
N SER A 177 -4.18 6.10 -6.28
CA SER A 177 -4.25 6.41 -7.71
C SER A 177 -5.69 6.46 -8.20
N PRO A 178 -5.97 7.06 -9.37
CA PRO A 178 -7.22 6.85 -10.06
C PRO A 178 -7.42 5.36 -10.42
N PHE A 179 -8.66 4.91 -10.48
CA PHE A 179 -9.03 3.54 -10.84
C PHE A 179 -10.18 3.47 -11.88
N VAL A 180 -10.61 4.64 -12.36
CA VAL A 180 -11.61 4.75 -13.43
C VAL A 180 -11.07 5.69 -14.50
N LYS A 181 -11.27 5.31 -15.77
CA LYS A 181 -10.93 6.17 -16.90
C LYS A 181 -11.81 7.42 -16.90
N VAL A 182 -11.19 8.59 -17.01
CA VAL A 182 -11.91 9.85 -17.22
C VAL A 182 -12.26 9.97 -18.68
N GLU A 183 -13.56 9.94 -19.00
CA GLU A 183 -14.08 9.98 -20.37
C GLU A 183 -14.83 11.27 -20.69
N LYS A 184 -15.30 11.98 -19.69
CA LYS A 184 -16.09 13.22 -19.83
C LYS A 184 -15.78 14.24 -18.74
N PRO A 185 -16.04 15.53 -19.01
CA PRO A 185 -15.93 16.58 -17.99
C PRO A 185 -16.75 16.25 -16.73
N GLY A 186 -16.20 16.57 -15.57
CA GLY A 186 -16.81 16.31 -14.26
C GLY A 186 -16.55 14.93 -13.69
N GLN A 187 -15.82 14.07 -14.39
CA GLN A 187 -15.21 12.84 -13.85
C GLN A 187 -13.77 13.12 -13.42
N PHE A 188 -13.34 12.46 -12.34
CA PHE A 188 -12.00 12.64 -11.77
C PHE A 188 -11.22 11.34 -11.61
N GLY A 189 -11.83 10.21 -11.95
CA GLY A 189 -11.18 8.91 -11.98
C GLY A 189 -11.37 8.05 -10.72
N TYR A 190 -12.29 8.42 -9.84
CA TYR A 190 -12.52 7.75 -8.55
C TYR A 190 -13.97 7.27 -8.35
N ASP A 191 -14.81 7.33 -9.38
CA ASP A 191 -16.24 6.97 -9.29
C ASP A 191 -16.43 5.44 -9.41
N ASN A 192 -15.89 4.70 -8.44
CA ASN A 192 -16.10 3.27 -8.28
C ASN A 192 -16.05 2.88 -6.80
N GLN A 193 -17.21 2.67 -6.20
CA GLN A 193 -17.34 2.38 -4.78
C GLN A 193 -16.63 1.07 -4.38
N PHE A 194 -16.67 0.05 -5.23
CA PHE A 194 -16.01 -1.21 -4.94
C PHE A 194 -14.49 -1.01 -4.83
N GLN A 195 -13.89 -0.33 -5.80
CA GLN A 195 -12.45 -0.06 -5.85
C GLN A 195 -11.99 0.85 -4.71
N ALA A 196 -12.70 1.93 -4.43
CA ALA A 196 -12.35 2.84 -3.34
C ALA A 196 -12.35 2.13 -1.97
N ARG A 197 -13.41 1.35 -1.70
CA ARG A 197 -13.51 0.58 -0.44
C ARG A 197 -12.49 -0.53 -0.36
N PHE A 198 -12.23 -1.19 -1.48
CA PHE A 198 -11.22 -2.23 -1.56
C PHE A 198 -9.84 -1.66 -1.24
N LEU A 199 -9.44 -0.61 -1.97
CA LEU A 199 -8.12 -0.02 -1.87
C LEU A 199 -7.83 0.48 -0.45
N SER A 200 -8.72 1.30 0.14
CA SER A 200 -8.46 1.88 1.47
C SER A 200 -8.40 0.86 2.60
N VAL A 201 -9.26 -0.16 2.57
CA VAL A 201 -9.20 -1.22 3.60
C VAL A 201 -7.94 -2.06 3.42
N HIS A 202 -7.54 -2.31 2.18
CA HIS A 202 -6.32 -3.03 1.84
C HIS A 202 -5.07 -2.28 2.32
N GLU A 203 -4.89 -1.05 1.86
CA GLU A 203 -3.70 -0.27 2.15
C GLU A 203 -3.53 0.01 3.65
N PHE A 204 -4.60 0.43 4.32
CA PHE A 204 -4.53 0.58 5.78
C PHE A 204 -4.30 -0.76 6.49
N GLY A 205 -4.79 -1.87 5.93
CA GLY A 205 -4.56 -3.22 6.44
C GLY A 205 -3.09 -3.59 6.58
N HIS A 206 -2.25 -3.16 5.63
CA HIS A 206 -0.81 -3.37 5.68
C HIS A 206 -0.16 -2.80 6.94
N SER A 207 -0.66 -1.67 7.46
CA SER A 207 -0.12 -1.06 8.68
C SER A 207 -0.34 -1.90 9.94
N PHE A 208 -1.36 -2.75 9.97
CA PHE A 208 -1.60 -3.71 11.04
C PHE A 208 -0.85 -5.03 10.84
N VAL A 209 -0.72 -5.48 9.60
CA VAL A 209 -0.27 -6.83 9.24
C VAL A 209 1.24 -6.93 9.05
N ASN A 210 1.84 -6.04 8.24
CA ASN A 210 3.22 -6.22 7.77
C ASN A 210 4.21 -6.38 8.93
N ARG A 211 4.13 -5.51 9.92
CA ARG A 211 5.00 -5.57 11.11
C ARG A 211 4.89 -6.91 11.84
N GLN A 212 3.69 -7.51 11.88
CA GLN A 212 3.48 -8.78 12.57
C GLN A 212 4.08 -9.95 11.80
N VAL A 213 3.94 -9.98 10.49
CA VAL A 213 4.56 -11.01 9.64
C VAL A 213 6.08 -10.95 9.76
N TYR A 214 6.68 -9.76 9.64
CA TYR A 214 8.14 -9.60 9.77
C TYR A 214 8.66 -9.95 11.16
N LYS A 215 7.90 -9.63 12.22
CA LYS A 215 8.26 -10.00 13.59
C LYS A 215 8.34 -11.51 13.81
N HIS A 216 7.54 -12.27 13.09
CA HIS A 216 7.41 -13.72 13.21
C HIS A 216 8.05 -14.49 12.04
N THR A 217 9.00 -13.88 11.33
CA THR A 217 9.70 -14.48 10.17
C THR A 217 10.29 -15.85 10.52
N ASP A 218 10.84 -16.00 11.73
CA ASP A 218 11.43 -17.26 12.19
C ASP A 218 10.41 -18.42 12.24
N GLN A 219 9.13 -18.12 12.36
CA GLN A 219 8.06 -19.11 12.33
C GLN A 219 7.70 -19.56 10.90
N LEU A 220 8.27 -18.94 9.87
CA LEU A 220 7.94 -19.18 8.44
C LEU A 220 9.04 -19.91 7.66
N HIS A 221 9.99 -20.60 8.35
CA HIS A 221 11.10 -21.26 7.67
C HIS A 221 10.66 -22.34 6.69
N LYS A 222 9.76 -23.22 7.11
CA LYS A 222 9.25 -24.28 6.24
C LYS A 222 8.42 -23.72 5.10
N PHE A 223 7.61 -22.68 5.36
CA PHE A 223 6.82 -22.03 4.32
C PHE A 223 7.71 -21.36 3.27
N LYS A 224 8.83 -20.75 3.66
CA LYS A 224 9.83 -20.23 2.71
C LYS A 224 10.24 -21.31 1.69
N ASP A 225 10.57 -22.49 2.18
CA ASP A 225 10.94 -23.62 1.32
C ASP A 225 9.79 -24.09 0.42
N LEU A 226 8.56 -24.12 0.96
CA LEU A 226 7.36 -24.49 0.20
C LEU A 226 7.04 -23.46 -0.89
N PHE A 227 7.20 -22.17 -0.59
CA PHE A 227 7.00 -21.08 -1.53
C PHE A 227 7.95 -21.20 -2.72
N GLU A 228 9.25 -21.48 -2.47
CA GLU A 228 10.27 -21.62 -3.51
C GLU A 228 10.11 -22.92 -4.34
N LYS A 229 9.62 -24.02 -3.74
CA LYS A 229 9.53 -25.34 -4.37
C LYS A 229 8.19 -25.63 -5.05
N SER A 230 7.18 -24.81 -4.82
CA SER A 230 5.84 -24.93 -5.42
C SER A 230 5.63 -23.93 -6.55
N ASN A 231 4.50 -24.07 -7.28
CA ASN A 231 4.10 -23.11 -8.30
C ASN A 231 3.62 -21.75 -7.69
N LEU A 232 3.59 -21.63 -6.36
CA LEU A 232 3.04 -20.46 -5.69
C LEU A 232 3.87 -19.21 -5.97
N LYS A 233 5.19 -19.27 -5.92
CA LYS A 233 6.07 -18.14 -6.19
C LYS A 233 5.80 -17.53 -7.56
N GLU A 234 5.87 -18.35 -8.61
CA GLU A 234 5.62 -17.85 -9.97
C GLU A 234 4.20 -17.29 -10.13
N THR A 235 3.23 -17.96 -9.52
CA THR A 235 1.83 -17.52 -9.54
C THR A 235 1.66 -16.18 -8.83
N MET A 236 2.26 -15.99 -7.65
CA MET A 236 2.16 -14.75 -6.87
C MET A 236 2.90 -13.58 -7.55
N ILE A 237 4.01 -13.84 -8.23
CA ILE A 237 4.69 -12.84 -9.08
C ILE A 237 3.75 -12.38 -10.20
N LYS A 238 3.09 -13.31 -10.90
CA LYS A 238 2.12 -12.99 -11.97
C LYS A 238 0.86 -12.29 -11.45
N THR A 239 0.43 -12.62 -10.24
CA THR A 239 -0.79 -12.07 -9.63
C THR A 239 -0.62 -10.61 -9.23
N GLY A 240 0.50 -10.24 -8.60
CA GLY A 240 0.70 -8.90 -8.06
C GLY A 240 2.15 -8.48 -7.85
N GLY A 241 3.13 -9.19 -8.47
CA GLY A 241 4.55 -8.89 -8.28
C GLY A 241 5.10 -9.31 -6.92
N TYR A 242 4.44 -10.23 -6.23
CA TYR A 242 4.83 -10.68 -4.88
C TYR A 242 5.97 -11.70 -4.96
N GLU A 243 7.21 -11.22 -4.89
CA GLU A 243 8.42 -12.02 -5.16
C GLU A 243 8.90 -12.85 -3.96
N ASP A 244 8.52 -12.48 -2.75
CA ASP A 244 8.96 -13.14 -1.52
C ASP A 244 7.81 -13.74 -0.70
N TYR A 245 8.15 -14.73 0.11
CA TYR A 245 7.18 -15.47 0.93
C TYR A 245 6.55 -14.63 2.05
N GLN A 246 7.25 -13.63 2.58
CA GLN A 246 6.73 -12.76 3.65
C GLN A 246 5.66 -11.84 3.09
N THR A 247 5.91 -11.25 1.92
CA THR A 247 4.92 -10.46 1.19
C THR A 247 3.71 -11.33 0.83
N CYS A 248 3.92 -12.55 0.33
CA CYS A 248 2.84 -13.49 0.06
C CYS A 248 1.96 -13.73 1.30
N VAL A 249 2.56 -13.97 2.47
CA VAL A 249 1.82 -14.16 3.74
C VAL A 249 1.11 -12.88 4.15
N ALA A 250 1.79 -11.73 4.11
CA ALA A 250 1.20 -10.44 4.48
C ALA A 250 -0.04 -10.13 3.63
N GLU A 251 0.04 -10.33 2.33
CA GLU A 251 -1.06 -10.14 1.40
C GLU A 251 -2.28 -11.04 1.70
N HIS A 252 -2.05 -12.30 2.04
CA HIS A 252 -3.14 -13.19 2.47
C HIS A 252 -3.80 -12.68 3.76
N LEU A 253 -3.02 -12.19 4.74
CA LEU A 253 -3.56 -11.70 6.00
C LEU A 253 -4.25 -10.34 5.85
N VAL A 254 -3.78 -9.46 4.97
CA VAL A 254 -4.48 -8.20 4.63
C VAL A 254 -5.84 -8.52 4.01
N ARG A 255 -5.91 -9.44 3.04
CA ARG A 255 -7.18 -9.86 2.42
C ARG A 255 -8.13 -10.54 3.39
N LEU A 256 -7.60 -11.28 4.35
CA LEU A 256 -8.41 -11.75 5.47
C LEU A 256 -9.02 -10.58 6.25
N GLY A 257 -8.23 -9.54 6.52
CA GLY A 257 -8.68 -8.30 7.19
C GLY A 257 -9.81 -7.59 6.43
N GLU A 258 -9.72 -7.49 5.11
CA GLU A 258 -10.78 -6.92 4.26
C GLU A 258 -12.11 -7.68 4.42
N ILE A 259 -12.05 -9.02 4.37
CA ILE A 259 -13.22 -9.89 4.52
C ILE A 259 -13.84 -9.71 5.91
N GLN A 260 -13.02 -9.67 6.97
CA GLN A 260 -13.51 -9.52 8.34
C GLN A 260 -14.05 -8.11 8.60
N THR A 261 -13.43 -7.08 8.07
CA THR A 261 -13.93 -5.69 8.14
C THR A 261 -15.33 -5.59 7.51
N ALA A 262 -15.53 -6.19 6.33
CA ALA A 262 -16.85 -6.22 5.70
C ALA A 262 -17.89 -6.95 6.57
N LYS A 263 -17.53 -8.07 7.23
CA LYS A 263 -18.42 -8.78 8.16
C LYS A 263 -18.79 -7.94 9.38
N ILE A 264 -17.84 -7.19 9.96
CA ILE A 264 -18.10 -6.29 11.10
C ILE A 264 -19.06 -5.18 10.68
N GLN A 265 -18.93 -4.67 9.45
CA GLN A 265 -19.88 -3.71 8.87
C GLN A 265 -21.25 -4.33 8.51
N LYS A 266 -21.43 -5.64 8.75
CA LYS A 266 -22.63 -6.43 8.39
C LYS A 266 -22.89 -6.50 6.88
N ASP A 267 -21.88 -6.21 6.05
CA ASP A 267 -21.92 -6.35 4.59
C ASP A 267 -21.45 -7.76 4.18
N PHE A 268 -22.29 -8.77 4.46
CA PHE A 268 -21.95 -10.17 4.23
C PHE A 268 -21.82 -10.52 2.75
N GLU A 269 -22.57 -9.83 1.88
CA GLU A 269 -22.47 -10.01 0.43
C GLU A 269 -21.12 -9.51 -0.09
N ARG A 270 -20.64 -8.38 0.41
CA ARG A 270 -19.30 -7.88 0.10
C ARG A 270 -18.23 -8.84 0.64
N ALA A 271 -18.35 -9.30 1.88
CA ALA A 271 -17.41 -10.24 2.47
C ALA A 271 -17.29 -11.53 1.63
N LYS A 272 -18.43 -12.05 1.12
CA LYS A 272 -18.44 -13.19 0.22
C LYS A 272 -17.76 -12.87 -1.10
N ARG A 273 -18.12 -11.75 -1.75
CA ARG A 273 -17.51 -11.32 -3.04
C ARG A 273 -15.99 -11.14 -2.92
N LEU A 274 -15.51 -10.51 -1.85
CA LEU A 274 -14.08 -10.34 -1.59
C LEU A 274 -13.39 -11.68 -1.46
N LYS A 275 -13.95 -12.60 -0.66
CA LYS A 275 -13.39 -13.93 -0.50
C LYS A 275 -13.29 -14.68 -1.84
N ASP A 276 -14.40 -14.71 -2.61
CA ASP A 276 -14.45 -15.43 -3.88
C ASP A 276 -13.50 -14.78 -4.90
N TYR A 277 -13.44 -13.45 -4.94
CA TYR A 277 -12.52 -12.69 -5.79
C TYR A 277 -11.05 -13.00 -5.48
N HIS A 278 -10.66 -12.95 -4.20
CA HIS A 278 -9.28 -13.21 -3.82
C HIS A 278 -8.86 -14.67 -4.05
N ILE A 279 -9.75 -15.65 -3.81
CA ILE A 279 -9.45 -17.04 -4.12
C ILE A 279 -9.20 -17.20 -5.62
N LYS A 280 -10.03 -16.59 -6.49
CA LYS A 280 -9.81 -16.59 -7.94
C LYS A 280 -8.51 -15.91 -8.37
N ASN A 281 -7.98 -15.00 -7.56
CA ASN A 281 -6.69 -14.36 -7.75
C ASN A 281 -5.56 -15.06 -6.96
N ASN A 282 -5.66 -16.37 -6.80
CA ASN A 282 -4.63 -17.26 -6.27
C ASN A 282 -4.29 -17.09 -4.78
N PHE A 283 -5.13 -16.43 -3.98
CA PHE A 283 -4.95 -16.37 -2.52
C PHE A 283 -5.49 -17.65 -1.86
N ILE A 284 -4.80 -18.76 -2.12
CA ILE A 284 -5.23 -20.13 -1.85
C ILE A 284 -5.41 -20.48 -0.37
N PHE A 285 -4.78 -19.75 0.55
CA PHE A 285 -4.89 -20.00 1.99
C PHE A 285 -6.08 -19.30 2.64
N LEU A 286 -6.81 -18.45 1.91
CA LEU A 286 -7.96 -17.73 2.47
C LEU A 286 -9.08 -18.60 3.01
N PRO A 287 -9.42 -19.77 2.43
CA PRO A 287 -10.41 -20.67 3.02
C PRO A 287 -10.03 -21.10 4.44
N GLN A 288 -8.79 -21.56 4.64
CA GLN A 288 -8.29 -22.02 5.94
C GLN A 288 -8.13 -20.85 6.92
N LEU A 289 -7.64 -19.71 6.46
CA LEU A 289 -7.52 -18.50 7.27
C LEU A 289 -8.88 -18.00 7.75
N ASN A 290 -9.92 -18.02 6.88
CA ASN A 290 -11.29 -17.65 7.27
C ASN A 290 -11.92 -18.61 8.27
N GLU A 291 -11.55 -19.88 8.25
CA GLU A 291 -11.97 -20.84 9.26
C GLU A 291 -11.24 -20.58 10.59
N LYS A 292 -9.93 -20.45 10.54
CA LYS A 292 -9.08 -20.25 11.71
C LYS A 292 -9.37 -18.96 12.47
N ILE A 293 -9.71 -17.88 11.77
CA ILE A 293 -10.00 -16.57 12.39
C ILE A 293 -11.25 -16.58 13.28
N LYS A 294 -12.11 -17.60 13.14
CA LYS A 294 -13.25 -17.77 14.04
C LYS A 294 -12.82 -17.99 15.49
N GLU A 295 -11.67 -18.66 15.71
CA GLU A 295 -11.06 -18.83 17.04
C GLU A 295 -10.72 -17.47 17.66
N TYR A 296 -10.12 -16.57 16.90
CA TYR A 296 -9.82 -15.20 17.33
C TYR A 296 -11.09 -14.43 17.68
N ASN A 297 -12.07 -14.46 16.79
CA ASN A 297 -13.33 -13.74 16.97
C ASN A 297 -14.11 -14.22 18.20
N ALA A 298 -14.05 -15.53 18.51
CA ALA A 298 -14.72 -16.11 19.67
C ALA A 298 -13.96 -15.93 20.99
N ASN A 299 -12.66 -15.59 20.97
CA ASN A 299 -11.80 -15.58 22.14
C ASN A 299 -11.07 -14.25 22.34
N ARG A 300 -11.79 -13.13 22.17
CA ARG A 300 -11.23 -11.76 22.28
C ARG A 300 -10.69 -11.41 23.66
N THR A 301 -11.07 -12.12 24.70
CA THR A 301 -10.48 -11.98 26.04
C THR A 301 -9.05 -12.54 26.13
N LYS A 302 -8.77 -13.61 25.38
CA LYS A 302 -7.45 -14.23 25.28
C LYS A 302 -6.58 -13.51 24.24
N TYR A 303 -7.14 -13.22 23.09
CA TYR A 303 -6.47 -12.55 21.98
C TYR A 303 -7.05 -11.15 21.83
N LYS A 304 -6.47 -10.18 22.53
CA LYS A 304 -6.97 -8.81 22.54
C LYS A 304 -6.79 -8.13 21.20
N THR A 305 -5.66 -8.39 20.55
CA THR A 305 -5.31 -7.83 19.24
C THR A 305 -5.11 -8.92 18.21
N PHE A 306 -5.21 -8.56 16.93
CA PHE A 306 -4.86 -9.45 15.82
C PHE A 306 -3.40 -9.91 15.93
N ALA A 307 -2.51 -9.03 16.40
CA ALA A 307 -1.11 -9.34 16.64
C ALA A 307 -0.92 -10.55 17.58
N ASP A 308 -1.77 -10.68 18.62
CA ASP A 308 -1.73 -11.83 19.54
C ASP A 308 -2.09 -13.14 18.85
N PHE A 309 -2.85 -13.08 17.76
CA PHE A 309 -3.35 -14.24 17.04
C PHE A 309 -2.55 -14.59 15.79
N VAL A 310 -1.75 -13.66 15.25
CA VAL A 310 -0.93 -13.90 14.04
C VAL A 310 -0.13 -15.20 14.11
N PRO A 311 0.59 -15.55 15.22
CA PRO A 311 1.32 -16.83 15.27
C PRO A 311 0.46 -18.05 14.98
N ARG A 312 -0.83 -18.03 15.36
CA ARG A 312 -1.78 -19.11 15.08
C ARG A 312 -2.23 -19.17 13.61
N LEU A 313 -2.26 -18.01 12.94
CA LEU A 313 -2.55 -17.95 11.50
C LEU A 313 -1.35 -18.42 10.68
N LEU A 314 -0.13 -18.12 11.12
CA LEU A 314 1.09 -18.56 10.44
C LEU A 314 1.25 -20.09 10.44
N GLU A 315 0.70 -20.81 11.43
CA GLU A 315 0.67 -22.27 11.44
C GLU A 315 0.01 -22.88 10.18
N ILE A 316 -0.92 -22.16 9.54
CA ILE A 316 -1.58 -22.63 8.30
C ILE A 316 -0.57 -22.75 7.17
N PHE A 317 0.30 -21.77 7.03
CA PHE A 317 1.35 -21.76 6.02
C PHE A 317 2.42 -22.80 6.32
N GLU A 318 2.91 -22.87 7.57
CA GLU A 318 3.92 -23.81 8.03
C GLU A 318 3.49 -25.28 7.94
N ASN A 319 2.22 -25.57 8.17
CA ASN A 319 1.67 -26.93 8.12
C ASN A 319 1.21 -27.36 6.72
N SER A 320 1.46 -26.52 5.70
CA SER A 320 1.12 -26.82 4.31
C SER A 320 2.11 -27.79 3.66
N SER A 321 1.87 -28.14 2.41
CA SER A 321 2.75 -28.96 1.58
C SER A 321 2.73 -28.51 0.12
N VAL A 322 3.81 -28.82 -0.62
CA VAL A 322 3.88 -28.53 -2.07
C VAL A 322 2.70 -29.14 -2.81
N ARG A 323 2.31 -30.36 -2.45
CA ARG A 323 1.15 -31.03 -3.08
C ARG A 323 -0.17 -30.27 -2.84
N PHE A 324 -0.41 -29.83 -1.60
CA PHE A 324 -1.60 -29.04 -1.30
C PHE A 324 -1.59 -27.74 -2.11
N ILE A 325 -0.50 -27.00 -2.08
CA ILE A 325 -0.37 -25.69 -2.78
C ILE A 325 -0.66 -25.88 -4.28
N ASN A 326 0.00 -26.83 -4.94
CA ASN A 326 -0.16 -27.02 -6.37
C ASN A 326 -1.58 -27.48 -6.73
N ASN A 327 -2.20 -28.37 -5.93
CA ASN A 327 -3.59 -28.80 -6.16
C ASN A 327 -4.61 -27.65 -6.04
N GLU A 328 -4.42 -26.76 -5.06
CA GLU A 328 -5.30 -25.57 -4.91
C GLU A 328 -5.16 -24.63 -6.11
N LEU A 329 -3.94 -24.36 -6.56
CA LEU A 329 -3.68 -23.52 -7.74
C LEU A 329 -4.29 -24.15 -9.01
N ASP A 330 -4.11 -25.43 -9.22
CA ASP A 330 -4.69 -26.16 -10.37
C ASP A 330 -6.23 -26.13 -10.36
N THR A 331 -6.83 -26.10 -9.18
CA THR A 331 -8.30 -26.04 -9.02
C THR A 331 -8.85 -24.67 -9.41
N ILE A 332 -8.09 -23.60 -9.14
CA ILE A 332 -8.50 -22.23 -9.48
C ILE A 332 -8.39 -21.96 -10.99
N GLN A 333 -7.43 -22.60 -11.66
CA GLN A 333 -7.17 -22.40 -13.11
C GLN A 333 -8.13 -23.17 -14.03
N LYS A 334 -8.95 -24.07 -13.48
CA LYS A 334 -10.01 -24.81 -14.20
C LYS A 334 -11.32 -24.05 -14.18
#